data_c8cecd433543524d02a475c95ccf3ead
#
_entry.id   c8cecd433543524d02a475c95ccf3ead
#
_cell.length_a   1.000
_cell.length_b   1.000
_cell.length_c   1.000
_cell.angle_alpha   90.00
_cell.angle_beta   90.00
_cell.angle_gamma   90.00
#
_symmetry.space_group_name_H-M   'P 1'
#
loop_
_entity.id
_entity.type
_entity.pdbx_description
1 polymer ?
#
loop_
_entity_poly.entity_id
_entity_poly.type
_entity_poly.pdbx_seq_one_letter_code
_entity_poly.pdbx_strand_id
1 'polypeptide(L)'
;AQALLESSAGRSELSVKANNHFGIKCTPEWTGKTMLKDDDRKNECFRKYDHPEESYRDHSLFLKRDRYSSLYVLEPTDYVAWAKGLKAAGYATDPLYAEKLIRLIENYSLHTLDIEGAASMPADTGVQTPGSQTDTGIAAADRNAMYRHANKGIMYVVAFEGDTAEDIAKRFKVSVDKLLLYNEL
;
A
#
# COMPACT_ATOMS: atom_id res chain seq x y z
N ALA A 1 -0.98 4.90 -2.53
CA ALA A 1 -1.68 6.09 -1.98
C ALA A 1 -3.11 5.76 -1.55
N GLN A 2 -3.96 5.16 -2.43
CA GLN A 2 -5.37 4.89 -2.08
C GLN A 2 -5.49 4.02 -0.82
N ALA A 3 -4.74 2.93 -0.70
CA ALA A 3 -4.78 2.08 0.49
C ALA A 3 -4.48 2.86 1.79
N LEU A 4 -3.49 3.76 1.77
CA LEU A 4 -3.18 4.60 2.93
C LEU A 4 -4.35 5.51 3.30
N LEU A 5 -5.00 6.13 2.29
CA LEU A 5 -6.12 7.04 2.51
C LEU A 5 -7.36 6.29 3.02
N GLU A 6 -7.76 5.22 2.33
CA GLU A 6 -9.01 4.49 2.61
C GLU A 6 -8.95 3.69 3.92
N SER A 7 -7.78 3.19 4.29
CA SER A 7 -7.60 2.37 5.49
C SER A 7 -7.11 3.12 6.71
N SER A 8 -6.94 4.44 6.63
CA SER A 8 -6.25 5.22 7.70
C SER A 8 -4.87 4.62 8.01
N ALA A 9 -4.08 4.39 6.95
CA ALA A 9 -2.78 3.73 7.02
C ALA A 9 -2.83 2.32 7.67
N GLY A 10 -3.84 1.53 7.32
CA GLY A 10 -4.02 0.18 7.83
C GLY A 10 -4.67 0.08 9.22
N ARG A 11 -5.09 1.21 9.80
CA ARG A 11 -5.66 1.26 11.17
C ARG A 11 -7.19 1.26 11.20
N SER A 12 -7.86 1.35 10.06
CA SER A 12 -9.32 1.32 10.02
C SER A 12 -9.87 -0.02 10.48
N GLU A 13 -11.08 -0.03 11.01
CA GLU A 13 -11.73 -1.27 11.43
C GLU A 13 -11.83 -2.31 10.31
N LEU A 14 -12.11 -1.86 9.08
CA LEU A 14 -12.19 -2.74 7.91
C LEU A 14 -10.82 -3.33 7.55
N SER A 15 -9.75 -2.57 7.64
CA SER A 15 -8.41 -3.09 7.37
C SER A 15 -7.96 -4.09 8.43
N VAL A 16 -8.23 -3.81 9.71
CA VAL A 16 -7.79 -4.66 10.83
C VAL A 16 -8.62 -5.94 10.96
N LYS A 17 -9.95 -5.85 10.85
CA LYS A 17 -10.86 -6.99 11.10
C LYS A 17 -11.26 -7.77 9.84
N ALA A 18 -11.17 -7.13 8.69
CA ALA A 18 -11.60 -7.70 7.42
C ALA A 18 -10.51 -7.76 6.35
N ASN A 19 -9.28 -7.32 6.63
CA ASN A 19 -8.20 -7.16 5.65
C ASN A 19 -8.63 -6.33 4.41
N ASN A 20 -9.64 -5.48 4.56
CA ASN A 20 -10.22 -4.68 3.49
C ASN A 20 -9.66 -3.26 3.54
N HIS A 21 -8.57 -3.04 2.83
CA HIS A 21 -7.82 -1.79 2.83
C HIS A 21 -8.41 -0.68 1.95
N PHE A 22 -9.46 -0.99 1.19
CA PHE A 22 -10.09 -0.06 0.25
C PHE A 22 -11.58 0.18 0.52
N GLY A 23 -12.12 -0.41 1.58
CA GLY A 23 -13.54 -0.28 1.91
C GLY A 23 -14.46 -0.83 0.81
N ILE A 24 -14.06 -1.92 0.14
CA ILE A 24 -14.85 -2.48 -0.95
C ILE A 24 -16.10 -3.13 -0.38
N LYS A 25 -17.27 -2.61 -0.82
CA LYS A 25 -18.58 -3.12 -0.44
C LYS A 25 -18.91 -4.41 -1.20
N CYS A 26 -19.76 -5.25 -0.62
CA CYS A 26 -20.28 -6.42 -1.31
C CYS A 26 -21.09 -6.01 -2.55
N THR A 27 -21.07 -6.87 -3.56
CA THR A 27 -21.99 -6.82 -4.70
C THR A 27 -22.86 -8.08 -4.68
N PRO A 28 -23.97 -8.13 -5.43
CA PRO A 28 -24.78 -9.35 -5.50
C PRO A 28 -24.01 -10.60 -5.92
N GLU A 29 -22.94 -10.42 -6.68
CA GLU A 29 -22.08 -11.50 -7.21
C GLU A 29 -20.99 -11.92 -6.22
N TRP A 30 -20.83 -11.18 -5.10
CA TRP A 30 -19.82 -11.52 -4.11
C TRP A 30 -20.22 -12.76 -3.30
N THR A 31 -19.44 -13.82 -3.39
CA THR A 31 -19.64 -15.09 -2.70
C THR A 31 -18.65 -15.34 -1.55
N GLY A 32 -17.71 -14.40 -1.32
CA GLY A 32 -16.70 -14.50 -0.29
C GLY A 32 -17.21 -14.12 1.10
N LYS A 33 -16.30 -14.11 2.07
CA LYS A 33 -16.59 -13.69 3.45
C LYS A 33 -17.00 -12.22 3.50
N THR A 34 -17.80 -11.88 4.50
CA THR A 34 -18.33 -10.53 4.67
C THR A 34 -18.15 -10.01 6.09
N MET A 35 -18.17 -8.69 6.22
CA MET A 35 -18.25 -7.97 7.49
C MET A 35 -19.33 -6.89 7.36
N LEU A 36 -20.23 -6.83 8.35
CA LEU A 36 -21.20 -5.74 8.42
C LEU A 36 -20.63 -4.59 9.24
N LYS A 37 -20.80 -3.38 8.75
CA LYS A 37 -20.35 -2.16 9.39
C LYS A 37 -21.26 -0.99 9.01
N ASP A 38 -21.51 -0.10 9.95
CA ASP A 38 -22.24 1.14 9.68
C ASP A 38 -21.34 2.08 8.86
N ASP A 39 -21.89 2.59 7.74
CA ASP A 39 -21.27 3.56 6.85
C ASP A 39 -22.35 4.56 6.42
N ASP A 40 -22.59 4.78 5.13
CA ASP A 40 -23.71 5.60 4.63
C ASP A 40 -25.06 5.06 5.09
N ARG A 41 -25.12 3.77 5.32
CA ARG A 41 -26.29 3.05 5.88
C ARG A 41 -25.86 2.15 7.04
N LYS A 42 -26.82 1.82 7.92
CA LYS A 42 -26.59 0.81 8.95
C LYS A 42 -26.39 -0.57 8.33
N ASN A 43 -25.46 -1.33 8.92
CA ASN A 43 -25.17 -2.71 8.54
C ASN A 43 -24.83 -2.89 7.05
N GLU A 44 -24.08 -1.97 6.46
CA GLU A 44 -23.58 -2.16 5.10
C GLU A 44 -22.62 -3.33 5.02
N CYS A 45 -22.74 -4.10 3.92
CA CYS A 45 -21.91 -5.25 3.67
C CYS A 45 -20.58 -4.85 3.04
N PHE A 46 -19.49 -5.20 3.70
CA PHE A 46 -18.14 -5.07 3.18
C PHE A 46 -17.51 -6.44 2.92
N ARG A 47 -16.70 -6.55 1.88
CA ARG A 47 -15.93 -7.74 1.60
C ARG A 47 -14.92 -7.99 2.70
N LYS A 48 -14.76 -9.25 3.10
CA LYS A 48 -13.73 -9.68 4.06
C LYS A 48 -12.81 -10.67 3.40
N TYR A 49 -11.52 -10.46 3.57
CA TYR A 49 -10.45 -11.25 2.98
C TYR A 49 -9.68 -12.02 4.05
N ASP A 50 -9.03 -13.10 3.67
CA ASP A 50 -8.18 -13.87 4.58
C ASP A 50 -6.82 -13.20 4.75
N HIS A 51 -6.32 -12.53 3.69
CA HIS A 51 -5.05 -11.82 3.68
C HIS A 51 -5.19 -10.42 3.06
N PRO A 52 -4.40 -9.43 3.51
CA PRO A 52 -4.44 -8.06 2.97
C PRO A 52 -4.24 -8.00 1.44
N GLU A 53 -3.36 -8.84 0.89
CA GLU A 53 -3.03 -8.90 -0.53
C GLU A 53 -4.25 -9.17 -1.41
N GLU A 54 -5.23 -9.90 -0.89
CA GLU A 54 -6.47 -10.19 -1.60
C GLU A 54 -7.28 -8.92 -1.84
N SER A 55 -7.29 -7.99 -0.87
CA SER A 55 -7.97 -6.70 -1.02
C SER A 55 -7.29 -5.83 -2.07
N TYR A 56 -5.96 -5.88 -2.19
CA TYR A 56 -5.22 -5.16 -3.23
C TYR A 56 -5.49 -5.74 -4.62
N ARG A 57 -5.54 -7.07 -4.73
CA ARG A 57 -5.90 -7.75 -5.99
C ARG A 57 -7.33 -7.40 -6.41
N ASP A 58 -8.27 -7.47 -5.47
CA ASP A 58 -9.67 -7.15 -5.74
C ASP A 58 -9.87 -5.67 -6.11
N HIS A 59 -9.14 -4.75 -5.46
CA HIS A 59 -9.12 -3.35 -5.85
C HIS A 59 -8.58 -3.15 -7.28
N SER A 60 -7.54 -3.88 -7.67
CA SER A 60 -7.04 -3.82 -9.05
C SER A 60 -8.08 -4.30 -10.06
N LEU A 61 -8.84 -5.35 -9.73
CA LEU A 61 -9.96 -5.81 -10.54
C LEU A 61 -11.13 -4.79 -10.54
N PHE A 62 -11.38 -4.14 -9.41
CA PHE A 62 -12.39 -3.08 -9.31
C PHE A 62 -12.10 -1.91 -10.27
N LEU A 63 -10.84 -1.53 -10.39
CA LEU A 63 -10.43 -0.45 -11.31
C LEU A 63 -10.50 -0.85 -12.79
N LYS A 64 -10.62 -2.15 -13.14
CA LYS A 64 -10.83 -2.59 -14.53
C LYS A 64 -12.25 -2.36 -15.07
N ARG A 65 -13.18 -1.85 -14.26
CA ARG A 65 -14.54 -1.53 -14.70
C ARG A 65 -14.53 -0.40 -15.72
N ASP A 66 -15.47 -0.42 -16.66
CA ASP A 66 -15.55 0.52 -17.79
C ASP A 66 -15.45 2.00 -17.38
N ARG A 67 -16.03 2.35 -16.23
CA ARG A 67 -15.98 3.73 -15.70
C ARG A 67 -14.56 4.25 -15.45
N TYR A 68 -13.59 3.37 -15.30
CA TYR A 68 -12.18 3.69 -15.07
C TYR A 68 -11.30 3.46 -16.30
N SER A 69 -11.88 3.07 -17.44
CA SER A 69 -11.11 2.73 -18.66
C SER A 69 -10.22 3.87 -19.14
N SER A 70 -10.66 5.12 -18.97
CA SER A 70 -9.88 6.31 -19.31
C SER A 70 -8.59 6.48 -18.52
N LEU A 71 -8.44 5.80 -17.38
CA LEU A 71 -7.19 5.84 -16.61
C LEU A 71 -6.06 5.08 -17.31
N TYR A 72 -6.39 4.02 -18.03
CA TYR A 72 -5.42 3.13 -18.64
C TYR A 72 -4.76 3.66 -19.92
N VAL A 73 -5.18 4.83 -20.39
CA VAL A 73 -4.51 5.57 -21.47
C VAL A 73 -3.53 6.64 -20.95
N LEU A 74 -3.50 6.83 -19.62
CA LEU A 74 -2.57 7.73 -18.95
C LEU A 74 -1.20 7.07 -18.79
N GLU A 75 -0.15 7.88 -18.82
CA GLU A 75 1.19 7.40 -18.48
C GLU A 75 1.20 6.83 -17.05
N PRO A 76 1.74 5.63 -16.82
CA PRO A 76 1.74 4.98 -15.50
C PRO A 76 2.40 5.84 -14.40
N THR A 77 3.37 6.68 -14.77
CA THR A 77 4.10 7.56 -13.86
C THR A 77 3.43 8.90 -13.62
N ASP A 78 2.37 9.24 -14.38
CA ASP A 78 1.61 10.49 -14.18
C ASP A 78 0.57 10.31 -13.07
N TYR A 79 1.07 10.21 -11.82
CA TYR A 79 0.21 10.05 -10.64
C TYR A 79 -0.78 11.19 -10.45
N VAL A 80 -0.47 12.39 -10.96
CA VAL A 80 -1.37 13.56 -10.87
C VAL A 80 -2.58 13.36 -11.77
N ALA A 81 -2.36 12.96 -13.02
CA ALA A 81 -3.46 12.63 -13.94
C ALA A 81 -4.27 11.43 -13.42
N TRP A 82 -3.61 10.40 -12.88
CA TRP A 82 -4.28 9.25 -12.27
C TRP A 82 -5.17 9.66 -11.09
N ALA A 83 -4.69 10.48 -10.15
CA ALA A 83 -5.46 10.94 -9.00
C ALA A 83 -6.69 11.75 -9.42
N LYS A 84 -6.53 12.68 -10.37
CA LYS A 84 -7.61 13.47 -10.95
C LYS A 84 -8.61 12.60 -11.71
N GLY A 85 -8.12 11.66 -12.49
CA GLY A 85 -8.93 10.72 -13.24
C GLY A 85 -9.79 9.82 -12.35
N LEU A 86 -9.24 9.30 -11.25
CA LEU A 86 -10.00 8.55 -10.23
C LEU A 86 -11.14 9.39 -9.66
N LYS A 87 -10.88 10.65 -9.32
CA LYS A 87 -11.92 11.57 -8.84
C LYS A 87 -12.97 11.84 -9.90
N ALA A 88 -12.57 12.11 -11.14
CA ALA A 88 -13.48 12.36 -12.26
C ALA A 88 -14.36 11.14 -12.58
N ALA A 89 -13.79 9.93 -12.49
CA ALA A 89 -14.52 8.67 -12.63
C ALA A 89 -15.44 8.35 -11.44
N GLY A 90 -15.47 9.21 -10.41
CA GLY A 90 -16.37 9.08 -9.25
C GLY A 90 -15.94 7.95 -8.30
N TYR A 91 -14.64 7.74 -8.12
CA TYR A 91 -14.14 6.78 -7.12
C TYR A 91 -14.55 7.19 -5.71
N ALA A 92 -14.50 8.48 -5.40
CA ALA A 92 -14.91 9.05 -4.12
C ALA A 92 -15.75 10.31 -4.32
N THR A 93 -16.62 10.58 -3.37
CA THR A 93 -17.47 11.79 -3.34
C THR A 93 -16.71 13.03 -2.86
N ASP A 94 -15.69 12.85 -2.04
CA ASP A 94 -14.87 13.93 -1.47
C ASP A 94 -14.27 14.82 -2.57
N PRO A 95 -14.58 16.14 -2.59
CA PRO A 95 -14.07 17.06 -3.59
C PRO A 95 -12.55 17.18 -3.60
N LEU A 96 -11.89 16.94 -2.46
CA LEU A 96 -10.44 17.03 -2.28
C LEU A 96 -9.74 15.68 -2.45
N TYR A 97 -10.42 14.66 -2.98
CA TYR A 97 -9.86 13.31 -3.08
C TYR A 97 -8.55 13.25 -3.87
N ALA A 98 -8.50 13.91 -5.02
CA ALA A 98 -7.31 13.94 -5.87
C ALA A 98 -6.13 14.61 -5.15
N GLU A 99 -6.35 15.75 -4.49
CA GLU A 99 -5.33 16.48 -3.74
C GLU A 99 -4.80 15.67 -2.56
N LYS A 100 -5.68 14.94 -1.86
CA LYS A 100 -5.27 14.04 -0.77
C LYS A 100 -4.38 12.91 -1.27
N LEU A 101 -4.71 12.29 -2.40
CA LEU A 101 -3.87 11.27 -3.02
C LEU A 101 -2.51 11.84 -3.45
N ILE A 102 -2.49 12.98 -4.13
CA ILE A 102 -1.27 13.63 -4.59
C ILE A 102 -0.35 13.93 -3.40
N ARG A 103 -0.89 14.55 -2.33
CA ARG A 103 -0.11 14.81 -1.12
C ARG A 103 0.48 13.56 -0.48
N LEU A 104 -0.27 12.45 -0.43
CA LEU A 104 0.26 11.18 0.08
C LEU A 104 1.38 10.65 -0.81
N ILE A 105 1.21 10.71 -2.13
CA ILE A 105 2.24 10.26 -3.07
C ILE A 105 3.52 11.08 -2.90
N GLU A 106 3.39 12.39 -2.79
CA GLU A 106 4.53 13.29 -2.62
C GLU A 106 5.20 13.15 -1.25
N ASN A 107 4.41 13.16 -0.16
CA ASN A 107 4.93 13.06 1.20
C ASN A 107 5.69 11.76 1.48
N TYR A 108 5.26 10.66 0.88
CA TYR A 108 5.88 9.35 1.04
C TYR A 108 6.72 8.92 -0.18
N SER A 109 6.91 9.82 -1.15
CA SER A 109 7.66 9.55 -2.40
C SER A 109 7.18 8.29 -3.15
N LEU A 110 5.86 7.97 -3.09
CA LEU A 110 5.32 6.74 -3.64
C LEU A 110 5.44 6.65 -5.17
N HIS A 111 5.57 7.77 -5.86
CA HIS A 111 5.79 7.82 -7.31
C HIS A 111 7.09 7.12 -7.75
N THR A 112 8.05 6.93 -6.84
CA THR A 112 9.28 6.20 -7.16
C THR A 112 9.04 4.72 -7.39
N LEU A 113 8.00 4.15 -6.75
CA LEU A 113 7.61 2.75 -6.92
C LEU A 113 7.07 2.46 -8.32
N ASP A 114 6.47 3.45 -8.98
CA ASP A 114 5.93 3.31 -10.33
C ASP A 114 7.07 3.16 -11.36
N ILE A 115 8.21 3.81 -11.11
CA ILE A 115 9.40 3.73 -11.96
C ILE A 115 10.09 2.36 -11.81
N GLU A 116 10.20 1.86 -10.58
CA GLU A 116 10.81 0.56 -10.29
C GLU A 116 9.92 -0.60 -10.78
N GLY A 117 8.60 -0.48 -10.61
CA GLY A 117 7.63 -1.46 -11.09
C GLY A 117 7.61 -1.60 -12.62
N ALA A 118 7.79 -0.51 -13.35
CA ALA A 118 7.87 -0.53 -14.80
C ALA A 118 9.14 -1.25 -15.33
N ALA A 119 10.23 -1.22 -14.56
CA ALA A 119 11.48 -1.90 -14.92
C ALA A 119 11.47 -3.41 -14.60
N SER A 120 10.53 -3.89 -13.80
CA SER A 120 10.48 -5.29 -13.33
C SER A 120 9.30 -6.11 -13.87
N MET A 121 8.51 -5.61 -14.83
CA MET A 121 7.48 -6.42 -15.48
C MET A 121 8.11 -7.32 -16.55
N PRO A 122 8.15 -8.64 -16.37
CA PRO A 122 8.51 -9.54 -17.47
C PRO A 122 7.38 -9.48 -18.51
N ALA A 123 7.77 -9.38 -19.78
CA ALA A 123 6.87 -9.59 -20.89
C ALA A 123 6.14 -10.94 -20.71
N ASP A 124 4.83 -10.90 -20.86
CA ASP A 124 3.91 -12.03 -20.69
C ASP A 124 4.41 -13.30 -21.39
N THR A 125 4.88 -14.26 -20.62
CA THR A 125 5.06 -15.65 -21.06
C THR A 125 4.69 -16.58 -19.92
N GLY A 126 3.47 -17.15 -20.02
CA GLY A 126 3.14 -18.51 -19.57
C GLY A 126 3.25 -18.81 -18.08
N VAL A 127 2.08 -19.01 -17.49
CA VAL A 127 1.84 -19.63 -16.19
C VAL A 127 2.81 -20.79 -15.91
N GLN A 128 3.68 -20.63 -14.92
CA GLN A 128 4.25 -21.75 -14.17
C GLN A 128 4.21 -21.40 -12.68
N THR A 129 3.56 -22.26 -11.92
CA THR A 129 3.48 -22.27 -10.47
C THR A 129 4.88 -22.43 -9.88
N PRO A 130 5.38 -21.54 -9.00
CA PRO A 130 6.60 -21.81 -8.27
C PRO A 130 6.27 -22.52 -6.96
N GLY A 131 6.88 -23.68 -6.79
CA GLY A 131 7.02 -24.35 -5.53
C GLY A 131 7.79 -23.49 -4.52
N SER A 132 7.46 -23.74 -3.27
CA SER A 132 8.13 -23.26 -2.07
C SER A 132 9.64 -23.05 -2.26
N GLN A 133 10.11 -21.81 -2.21
CA GLN A 133 11.49 -21.51 -1.90
C GLN A 133 11.54 -20.59 -0.70
N THR A 134 12.12 -21.12 0.37
CA THR A 134 12.49 -20.44 1.59
C THR A 134 13.40 -19.26 1.27
N ASP A 135 13.01 -18.10 1.79
CA ASP A 135 13.76 -16.85 1.72
C ASP A 135 15.09 -16.99 2.47
N THR A 136 16.19 -17.24 1.76
CA THR A 136 17.56 -17.18 2.29
C THR A 136 18.39 -16.30 1.37
N GLY A 137 18.32 -15.00 1.59
CA GLY A 137 19.08 -14.05 0.78
C GLY A 137 19.21 -12.65 1.36
N ILE A 138 19.23 -12.49 2.69
CA ILE A 138 19.86 -11.32 3.29
C ILE A 138 21.34 -11.72 3.47
N ALA A 139 22.16 -11.39 2.49
CA ALA A 139 23.63 -11.41 2.67
C ALA A 139 23.90 -10.66 3.97
N ALA A 140 24.71 -11.26 4.87
CA ALA A 140 24.97 -10.86 6.24
C ALA A 140 24.89 -9.33 6.44
N ALA A 141 23.76 -8.85 6.96
CA ALA A 141 23.57 -7.44 7.24
C ALA A 141 24.60 -7.04 8.29
N ASP A 142 25.35 -5.98 8.03
CA ASP A 142 26.31 -5.45 8.99
C ASP A 142 25.54 -4.64 10.05
N ARG A 143 25.68 -5.03 11.32
CA ARG A 143 25.04 -4.37 12.47
C ARG A 143 25.35 -2.87 12.55
N ASN A 144 26.46 -2.42 12.01
CA ASN A 144 26.92 -1.03 12.04
C ASN A 144 26.73 -0.30 10.71
N ALA A 145 26.15 -0.94 9.71
CA ALA A 145 25.93 -0.32 8.41
C ALA A 145 24.61 0.43 8.35
N MET A 146 24.65 1.60 7.75
CA MET A 146 23.46 2.31 7.28
C MET A 146 23.26 2.00 5.79
N TYR A 147 22.08 1.56 5.47
CA TYR A 147 21.69 1.23 4.12
C TYR A 147 20.87 2.38 3.54
N ARG A 148 21.05 2.65 2.26
CA ARG A 148 20.18 3.58 1.55
C ARG A 148 19.09 2.74 0.88
N HIS A 149 17.84 2.98 1.24
CA HIS A 149 16.73 2.41 0.51
C HIS A 149 16.81 2.85 -0.97
N ALA A 150 16.37 2.00 -1.90
CA ALA A 150 16.36 2.31 -3.34
C ALA A 150 15.68 3.65 -3.65
N ASN A 151 14.69 4.05 -2.85
CA ASN A 151 14.15 5.40 -2.81
C ASN A 151 15.21 6.37 -2.28
N LYS A 152 15.86 7.06 -3.18
CA LYS A 152 17.00 7.96 -2.98
C LYS A 152 16.77 9.01 -1.89
N GLY A 153 16.84 8.69 -0.64
CA GLY A 153 16.70 9.67 0.44
C GLY A 153 16.44 9.09 1.81
N ILE A 154 15.89 7.90 1.88
CA ILE A 154 15.62 7.26 3.17
C ILE A 154 16.80 6.36 3.51
N MET A 155 17.47 6.67 4.61
CA MET A 155 18.47 5.79 5.22
C MET A 155 17.78 4.89 6.22
N TYR A 156 18.09 3.60 6.20
CA TYR A 156 17.59 2.64 7.18
C TYR A 156 18.73 1.80 7.76
N VAL A 157 18.48 1.23 8.91
CA VAL A 157 19.36 0.28 9.57
C VAL A 157 18.56 -1.00 9.84
N VAL A 158 19.27 -2.12 9.86
CA VAL A 158 18.66 -3.41 10.19
C VAL A 158 18.75 -3.61 11.69
N ALA A 159 17.60 -3.80 12.35
CA ALA A 159 17.54 -4.24 13.74
C ALA A 159 17.79 -5.74 13.81
N PHE A 160 18.61 -6.16 14.75
CA PHE A 160 18.89 -7.56 15.01
C PHE A 160 18.16 -8.01 16.28
N GLU A 161 17.96 -9.30 16.41
CA GLU A 161 17.36 -9.87 17.62
C GLU A 161 18.11 -9.39 18.88
N GLY A 162 17.37 -8.82 19.83
CA GLY A 162 17.89 -8.22 21.06
C GLY A 162 18.30 -6.75 20.96
N ASP A 163 18.23 -6.10 19.77
CA ASP A 163 18.43 -4.66 19.67
C ASP A 163 17.22 -3.91 20.25
N THR A 164 17.46 -2.91 21.10
CA THR A 164 16.43 -1.94 21.52
C THR A 164 16.47 -0.67 20.66
N ALA A 165 15.41 0.12 20.70
CA ALA A 165 15.36 1.42 20.02
C ALA A 165 16.48 2.35 20.52
N GLU A 166 16.80 2.30 21.82
CA GLU A 166 17.87 3.07 22.44
C GLU A 166 19.26 2.64 21.92
N ASP A 167 19.49 1.32 21.76
CA ASP A 167 20.75 0.82 21.25
C ASP A 167 20.98 1.23 19.79
N ILE A 168 19.93 1.17 18.98
CA ILE A 168 19.96 1.61 17.59
C ILE A 168 20.18 3.12 17.51
N ALA A 169 19.41 3.90 18.28
CA ALA A 169 19.54 5.36 18.33
C ALA A 169 20.95 5.79 18.74
N LYS A 170 21.53 5.17 19.75
CA LYS A 170 22.89 5.44 20.22
C LYS A 170 23.94 5.07 19.18
N ARG A 171 23.80 3.90 18.55
CA ARG A 171 24.70 3.39 17.51
C ARG A 171 24.80 4.30 16.32
N PHE A 172 23.66 4.81 15.87
CA PHE A 172 23.57 5.67 14.67
C PHE A 172 23.46 7.17 14.98
N LYS A 173 23.60 7.57 16.25
CA LYS A 173 23.55 8.98 16.71
C LYS A 173 22.28 9.71 16.29
N VAL A 174 21.14 9.02 16.35
CA VAL A 174 19.83 9.60 16.08
C VAL A 174 19.04 9.72 17.40
N SER A 175 18.00 10.57 17.41
CA SER A 175 17.12 10.68 18.58
C SER A 175 16.18 9.46 18.63
N VAL A 176 16.00 8.87 19.84
CA VAL A 176 15.06 7.78 20.07
C VAL A 176 13.65 8.19 19.66
N ASP A 177 13.22 9.41 20.05
CA ASP A 177 11.88 9.92 19.71
C ASP A 177 11.64 9.97 18.19
N LYS A 178 12.65 10.40 17.43
CA LYS A 178 12.58 10.38 15.98
C LYS A 178 12.55 8.97 15.43
N LEU A 179 13.36 8.06 15.98
CA LEU A 179 13.37 6.67 15.56
C LEU A 179 12.00 6.01 15.78
N LEU A 180 11.40 6.21 16.96
CA LEU A 180 10.07 5.70 17.29
C LEU A 180 8.99 6.35 16.41
N LEU A 181 9.03 7.69 16.25
CA LEU A 181 8.06 8.44 15.45
C LEU A 181 8.03 7.97 13.98
N TYR A 182 9.20 7.73 13.38
CA TYR A 182 9.27 7.32 11.98
C TYR A 182 9.01 5.83 11.75
N ASN A 183 9.07 5.00 12.79
CA ASN A 183 8.76 3.57 12.71
C ASN A 183 7.42 3.19 13.37
N GLU A 184 6.67 4.17 13.87
CA GLU A 184 5.36 3.97 14.52
C GLU A 184 5.40 2.96 15.69
N LEU A 185 6.49 2.96 16.47
CA LEU A 185 6.71 2.07 17.62
C LEU A 185 6.32 2.76 18.93
#